data_9016004a2de544ed429e4130634368f7
#
_entry.id   9016004a2de544ed429e4130634368f7
#
_cell.length_a   1.000
_cell.length_b   1.000
_cell.length_c   1.000
_cell.angle_alpha   90.00
_cell.angle_beta   90.00
_cell.angle_gamma   90.00
#
_symmetry.space_group_name_H-M   'P 1'
#
loop_
_entity.id
_entity.type
_entity.pdbx_description
1 polymer ?
#
loop_
_entity_poly.entity_id
_entity_poly.type
_entity_poly.pdbx_seq_one_letter_code
_entity_poly.pdbx_strand_id
1 'polypeptide(L)'
;MSPAALARVEKIKASGRWVPAFFDLTIAIENSRLDQTYNTPALATLILLAEQIKWMNENGGLKFAAGRSAQSSSKLYTWAEKTSYTTPFVTDPAMRSKVVGTINFDDSIDALEIAKVLRANGIVDTDPYRKLGKNQLRIGMFPAVDPSDIDLLTQSIEYVVERLVK
;
A
#
# COMPACT_ATOMS: atom_id res chain seq x y z
N MET A 1 5.29 15.19 17.53
CA MET A 1 6.36 15.64 16.60
C MET A 1 7.72 15.51 17.26
N SER A 2 8.80 15.29 16.47
CA SER A 2 10.16 15.28 17.01
C SER A 2 10.62 16.69 17.41
N PRO A 3 11.61 16.82 18.32
CA PRO A 3 12.17 18.15 18.67
C PRO A 3 12.68 18.93 17.44
N ALA A 4 13.28 18.23 16.47
CA ALA A 4 13.75 18.84 15.22
C ALA A 4 12.59 19.39 14.36
N ALA A 5 11.45 18.68 14.33
CA ALA A 5 10.26 19.15 13.63
C ALA A 5 9.68 20.40 14.30
N LEU A 6 9.60 20.45 15.64
CA LEU A 6 9.16 21.64 16.37
C LEU A 6 10.05 22.84 16.09
N ALA A 7 11.38 22.68 16.18
CA ALA A 7 12.33 23.75 15.84
C ALA A 7 12.19 24.24 14.38
N ARG A 8 11.85 23.34 13.45
CA ARG A 8 11.58 23.72 12.05
C ARG A 8 10.31 24.54 11.92
N VAL A 9 9.26 24.22 12.64
CA VAL A 9 8.00 24.98 12.66
C VAL A 9 8.27 26.43 13.11
N GLU A 10 9.01 26.62 14.21
CA GLU A 10 9.37 27.95 14.71
C GLU A 10 10.17 28.75 13.67
N LYS A 11 11.13 28.14 12.99
CA LYS A 11 11.88 28.81 11.90
C LYS A 11 10.97 29.25 10.75
N ILE A 12 10.00 28.42 10.37
CA ILE A 12 9.04 28.74 9.31
C ILE A 12 8.17 29.93 9.77
N LYS A 13 7.66 29.91 11.01
CA LYS A 13 6.89 31.01 11.61
C LYS A 13 7.66 32.30 11.58
N ALA A 14 8.91 32.29 12.06
CA ALA A 14 9.78 33.46 12.12
C ALA A 14 10.16 34.02 10.74
N SER A 15 10.09 33.24 9.68
CA SER A 15 10.42 33.68 8.32
C SER A 15 9.39 34.60 7.68
N GLY A 16 8.22 34.81 8.31
CA GLY A 16 7.12 35.58 7.74
C GLY A 16 6.48 34.95 6.48
N ARG A 17 6.83 33.70 6.14
CA ARG A 17 6.21 33.03 5.01
C ARG A 17 4.73 32.86 5.25
N TRP A 18 3.92 33.17 4.24
CA TRP A 18 2.50 32.88 4.29
C TRP A 18 2.26 31.34 4.24
N VAL A 19 1.47 30.87 5.17
CA VAL A 19 1.04 29.47 5.25
C VAL A 19 -0.48 29.44 5.47
N PRO A 20 -1.27 28.68 4.70
CA PRO A 20 -2.70 28.51 4.98
C PRO A 20 -2.91 27.98 6.40
N ALA A 21 -3.96 28.43 7.09
CA ALA A 21 -4.24 28.04 8.47
C ALA A 21 -4.29 26.52 8.68
N PHE A 22 -4.81 25.77 7.71
CA PHE A 22 -4.88 24.32 7.76
C PHE A 22 -3.49 23.65 7.77
N PHE A 23 -2.49 24.27 7.16
CA PHE A 23 -1.10 23.78 7.11
C PHE A 23 -0.19 24.47 8.12
N ASP A 24 -0.69 25.46 8.86
CA ASP A 24 0.10 26.14 9.90
C ASP A 24 0.16 25.26 11.16
N LEU A 25 1.28 24.56 11.29
CA LEU A 25 1.52 23.69 12.43
C LEU A 25 1.63 24.44 13.77
N THR A 26 1.84 25.79 13.77
CA THR A 26 1.81 26.56 15.02
C THR A 26 0.42 26.56 15.62
N ILE A 27 -0.64 26.70 14.81
CA ILE A 27 -2.04 26.62 15.25
C ILE A 27 -2.33 25.21 15.83
N ALA A 28 -1.88 24.16 15.15
CA ALA A 28 -2.05 22.79 15.65
C ALA A 28 -1.33 22.56 16.98
N ILE A 29 -0.10 23.09 17.14
CA ILE A 29 0.68 23.00 18.38
C ILE A 29 0.01 23.74 19.52
N GLU A 30 -0.47 24.97 19.28
CA GLU A 30 -1.16 25.80 20.29
C GLU A 30 -2.41 25.09 20.81
N ASN A 31 -3.24 24.53 19.90
CA ASN A 31 -4.42 23.74 20.31
C ASN A 31 -4.02 22.45 21.06
N SER A 32 -3.00 21.75 20.60
CA SER A 32 -2.53 20.52 21.24
C SER A 32 -2.03 20.73 22.68
N ARG A 33 -1.44 21.90 22.96
CA ARG A 33 -1.02 22.28 24.34
C ARG A 33 -2.19 22.52 25.29
N LEU A 34 -3.39 22.73 24.75
CA LEU A 34 -4.64 22.89 25.47
C LEU A 34 -5.46 21.57 25.51
N ASP A 35 -4.85 20.44 25.14
CA ASP A 35 -5.52 19.15 24.96
C ASP A 35 -6.71 19.19 23.99
N GLN A 36 -6.57 19.99 22.94
CA GLN A 36 -7.56 20.22 21.90
C GLN A 36 -6.99 19.96 20.52
N THR A 37 -7.87 19.82 19.54
CA THR A 37 -7.53 19.78 18.12
C THR A 37 -8.12 20.98 17.42
N TYR A 38 -7.44 21.53 16.41
CA TYR A 38 -7.92 22.66 15.63
C TYR A 38 -9.22 22.34 14.87
N ASN A 39 -9.35 21.10 14.38
CA ASN A 39 -10.56 20.59 13.74
C ASN A 39 -10.98 19.29 14.43
N THR A 40 -12.26 18.94 14.32
CA THR A 40 -12.76 17.67 14.84
C THR A 40 -11.99 16.49 14.22
N PRO A 41 -11.35 15.63 15.02
CA PRO A 41 -10.55 14.54 14.50
C PRO A 41 -11.43 13.41 13.95
N ALA A 42 -10.92 12.69 12.96
CA ALA A 42 -11.50 11.43 12.50
C ALA A 42 -11.24 10.33 13.54
N LEU A 43 -11.98 10.34 14.65
CA LEU A 43 -11.71 9.54 15.84
C LEU A 43 -11.63 8.04 15.54
N ALA A 44 -12.56 7.50 14.74
CA ALA A 44 -12.55 6.09 14.36
C ALA A 44 -11.24 5.72 13.62
N THR A 45 -10.78 6.57 12.70
CA THR A 45 -9.52 6.35 11.96
C THR A 45 -8.32 6.38 12.91
N LEU A 46 -8.31 7.28 13.90
CA LEU A 46 -7.22 7.37 14.88
C LEU A 46 -7.17 6.13 15.77
N ILE A 47 -8.31 5.61 16.20
CA ILE A 47 -8.41 4.37 17.00
C ILE A 47 -7.87 3.19 16.17
N LEU A 48 -8.33 3.02 14.94
CA LEU A 48 -7.87 1.96 14.06
C LEU A 48 -6.36 2.06 13.78
N LEU A 49 -5.83 3.28 13.60
CA LEU A 49 -4.39 3.49 13.44
C LEU A 49 -3.62 3.11 14.70
N ALA A 50 -4.12 3.48 15.88
CA ALA A 50 -3.49 3.13 17.16
C ALA A 50 -3.42 1.61 17.36
N GLU A 51 -4.52 0.89 17.11
CA GLU A 51 -4.57 -0.56 17.19
C GLU A 51 -3.65 -1.23 16.15
N GLN A 52 -3.58 -0.70 14.94
CA GLN A 52 -2.67 -1.20 13.90
C GLN A 52 -1.20 -1.02 14.31
N ILE A 53 -0.83 0.12 14.87
CA ILE A 53 0.54 0.39 15.33
C ILE A 53 0.87 -0.51 16.53
N LYS A 54 -0.07 -0.69 17.46
CA LYS A 54 0.08 -1.59 18.60
C LYS A 54 0.37 -3.01 18.14
N TRP A 55 -0.46 -3.54 17.22
CA TRP A 55 -0.25 -4.86 16.63
C TRP A 55 1.12 -5.00 15.95
N MET A 56 1.56 -4.01 15.18
CA MET A 56 2.88 -4.03 14.56
C MET A 56 4.00 -4.08 15.61
N ASN A 57 3.90 -3.27 16.67
CA ASN A 57 4.91 -3.21 17.73
C ASN A 57 4.99 -4.51 18.53
N GLU A 58 3.86 -5.12 18.85
CA GLU A 58 3.78 -6.41 19.57
C GLU A 58 4.39 -7.56 18.76
N ASN A 59 4.40 -7.45 17.42
CA ASN A 59 4.98 -8.45 16.52
C ASN A 59 6.44 -8.14 16.11
N GLY A 60 7.08 -7.09 16.62
CA GLY A 60 8.48 -6.75 16.32
C GLY A 60 8.68 -5.43 15.58
N GLY A 61 7.64 -4.60 15.51
CA GLY A 61 7.69 -3.22 15.04
C GLY A 61 8.03 -3.10 13.55
N LEU A 62 8.79 -2.09 13.22
CA LEU A 62 9.17 -1.79 11.83
C LEU A 62 9.90 -2.94 11.14
N LYS A 63 10.75 -3.67 11.87
CA LYS A 63 11.49 -4.80 11.30
C LYS A 63 10.55 -5.91 10.85
N PHE A 64 9.55 -6.23 11.66
CA PHE A 64 8.50 -7.19 11.32
C PHE A 64 7.70 -6.72 10.10
N ALA A 65 7.13 -5.50 10.16
CA ALA A 65 6.28 -4.98 9.09
C ALA A 65 7.02 -4.88 7.75
N ALA A 66 8.24 -4.33 7.75
CA ALA A 66 9.07 -4.25 6.55
C ALA A 66 9.49 -5.64 6.03
N GLY A 67 9.79 -6.58 6.94
CA GLY A 67 10.14 -7.96 6.60
C GLY A 67 9.02 -8.70 5.89
N ARG A 68 7.78 -8.58 6.38
CA ARG A 68 6.59 -9.20 5.73
C ARG A 68 6.38 -8.64 4.33
N SER A 69 6.35 -7.31 4.17
CA SER A 69 6.20 -6.68 2.85
C SER A 69 7.34 -7.05 1.89
N ALA A 70 8.56 -7.18 2.39
CA ALA A 70 9.70 -7.63 1.58
C ALA A 70 9.55 -9.08 1.10
N GLN A 71 9.07 -9.99 1.96
CA GLN A 71 8.80 -11.38 1.60
C GLN A 71 7.69 -11.46 0.55
N SER A 72 6.56 -10.79 0.78
CA SER A 72 5.43 -10.75 -0.14
C SER A 72 5.82 -10.20 -1.52
N SER A 73 6.56 -9.07 -1.54
CA SER A 73 7.01 -8.47 -2.80
C SER A 73 8.01 -9.34 -3.56
N SER A 74 8.92 -10.01 -2.85
CA SER A 74 9.84 -10.96 -3.48
C SER A 74 9.10 -12.11 -4.16
N LYS A 75 8.08 -12.69 -3.49
CA LYS A 75 7.24 -13.76 -4.05
C LYS A 75 6.53 -13.29 -5.31
N LEU A 76 5.81 -12.16 -5.23
CA LEU A 76 5.03 -11.63 -6.35
C LEU A 76 5.90 -11.31 -7.56
N TYR A 77 6.99 -10.57 -7.37
CA TYR A 77 7.84 -10.17 -8.49
C TYR A 77 8.62 -11.34 -9.08
N THR A 78 9.07 -12.29 -8.25
CA THR A 78 9.71 -13.51 -8.75
C THR A 78 8.75 -14.35 -9.60
N TRP A 79 7.50 -14.47 -9.16
CA TRP A 79 6.47 -15.14 -9.95
C TRP A 79 6.24 -14.41 -11.29
N ALA A 80 6.05 -13.09 -11.24
CA ALA A 80 5.77 -12.31 -12.44
C ALA A 80 6.92 -12.31 -13.46
N GLU A 81 8.16 -12.44 -13.02
CA GLU A 81 9.33 -12.53 -13.91
C GLU A 81 9.55 -13.93 -14.49
N LYS A 82 9.05 -14.97 -13.84
CA LYS A 82 9.17 -16.37 -14.30
C LYS A 82 8.00 -16.80 -15.18
N THR A 83 6.86 -16.17 -15.05
CA THR A 83 5.64 -16.50 -15.78
C THR A 83 5.67 -15.88 -17.18
N SER A 84 5.50 -16.68 -18.22
CA SER A 84 5.70 -16.27 -19.62
C SER A 84 4.72 -15.19 -20.10
N TYR A 85 3.56 -15.08 -19.48
CA TYR A 85 2.48 -14.15 -19.87
C TYR A 85 2.35 -12.95 -18.92
N THR A 86 3.32 -12.73 -18.03
CA THR A 86 3.31 -11.59 -17.10
C THR A 86 4.63 -10.83 -17.10
N THR A 87 4.55 -9.54 -16.75
CA THR A 87 5.73 -8.70 -16.50
C THR A 87 5.44 -7.68 -15.38
N PRO A 88 6.39 -7.38 -14.49
CA PRO A 88 6.25 -6.27 -13.57
C PRO A 88 6.10 -4.94 -14.33
N PHE A 89 5.10 -4.13 -13.96
CA PHE A 89 4.89 -2.81 -14.58
C PHE A 89 6.09 -1.88 -14.36
N VAL A 90 6.68 -1.90 -13.15
CA VAL A 90 7.92 -1.19 -12.85
C VAL A 90 9.08 -2.12 -13.22
N THR A 91 9.75 -1.79 -14.32
CA THR A 91 10.81 -2.65 -14.90
C THR A 91 12.08 -2.66 -14.06
N ASP A 92 12.50 -1.50 -13.52
CA ASP A 92 13.68 -1.41 -12.64
C ASP A 92 13.36 -1.98 -11.24
N PRO A 93 14.00 -3.09 -10.82
CA PRO A 93 13.76 -3.68 -9.49
C PRO A 93 14.02 -2.72 -8.32
N ALA A 94 14.96 -1.77 -8.47
CA ALA A 94 15.30 -0.81 -7.43
C ALA A 94 14.17 0.21 -7.17
N MET A 95 13.28 0.40 -8.15
CA MET A 95 12.17 1.35 -8.08
C MET A 95 10.83 0.68 -7.72
N ARG A 96 10.81 -0.64 -7.54
CA ARG A 96 9.59 -1.39 -7.22
C ARG A 96 9.13 -1.15 -5.78
N SER A 97 7.84 -0.88 -5.61
CA SER A 97 7.23 -0.82 -4.28
C SER A 97 7.17 -2.22 -3.64
N LYS A 98 7.45 -2.27 -2.33
CA LYS A 98 7.32 -3.52 -1.54
C LYS A 98 5.92 -3.70 -0.95
N VAL A 99 5.03 -2.73 -1.08
CA VAL A 99 3.68 -2.75 -0.48
C VAL A 99 2.55 -2.80 -1.50
N VAL A 100 2.81 -2.43 -2.75
CA VAL A 100 1.85 -2.58 -3.86
C VAL A 100 2.61 -2.99 -5.11
N GLY A 101 2.27 -4.14 -5.67
CA GLY A 101 2.81 -4.62 -6.94
C GLY A 101 1.78 -4.49 -8.06
N THR A 102 2.19 -3.96 -9.20
CA THR A 102 1.39 -3.93 -10.41
C THR A 102 2.03 -4.84 -11.45
N ILE A 103 1.26 -5.78 -11.96
CA ILE A 103 1.71 -6.82 -12.89
C ILE A 103 0.91 -6.68 -14.18
N ASN A 104 1.61 -6.52 -15.30
CA ASN A 104 1.05 -6.56 -16.65
C ASN A 104 0.78 -8.00 -17.07
N PHE A 105 -0.25 -8.18 -17.87
CA PHE A 105 -0.55 -9.43 -18.56
C PHE A 105 -0.45 -9.22 -20.07
N ASP A 106 -0.07 -10.26 -20.81
CA ASP A 106 -0.09 -10.28 -22.26
C ASP A 106 -1.52 -10.08 -22.79
N ASP A 107 -1.65 -9.54 -24.01
CA ASP A 107 -2.94 -9.23 -24.62
C ASP A 107 -3.83 -10.47 -24.86
N SER A 108 -3.24 -11.67 -24.85
CA SER A 108 -3.97 -12.94 -24.93
C SER A 108 -4.75 -13.29 -23.65
N ILE A 109 -4.51 -12.58 -22.55
CA ILE A 109 -5.10 -12.86 -21.23
C ILE A 109 -5.76 -11.59 -20.73
N ASP A 110 -7.07 -11.64 -20.47
CA ASP A 110 -7.81 -10.51 -19.89
C ASP A 110 -7.68 -10.49 -18.36
N ALA A 111 -6.88 -9.55 -17.85
CA ALA A 111 -6.69 -9.39 -16.41
C ALA A 111 -7.98 -8.99 -15.65
N LEU A 112 -8.94 -8.31 -16.33
CA LEU A 112 -10.23 -7.99 -15.72
C LEU A 112 -11.09 -9.23 -15.52
N GLU A 113 -11.07 -10.18 -16.45
CA GLU A 113 -11.77 -11.46 -16.27
C GLU A 113 -11.14 -12.27 -15.14
N ILE A 114 -9.80 -12.28 -15.03
CA ILE A 114 -9.14 -12.89 -13.86
C ILE A 114 -9.63 -12.24 -12.56
N ALA A 115 -9.62 -10.90 -12.47
CA ALA A 115 -10.07 -10.19 -11.29
C ALA A 115 -11.53 -10.50 -10.93
N LYS A 116 -12.43 -10.66 -11.92
CA LYS A 116 -13.82 -11.04 -11.71
C LYS A 116 -13.95 -12.45 -11.12
N VAL A 117 -13.21 -13.40 -11.66
CA VAL A 117 -13.21 -14.80 -11.15
C VAL A 117 -12.67 -14.84 -9.74
N LEU A 118 -11.55 -14.16 -9.46
CA LEU A 118 -10.98 -14.06 -8.13
C LEU A 118 -11.98 -13.45 -7.13
N ARG A 119 -12.62 -12.35 -7.49
CA ARG A 119 -13.64 -11.69 -6.66
C ARG A 119 -14.84 -12.57 -6.38
N ALA A 120 -15.33 -13.32 -7.37
CA ALA A 120 -16.41 -14.28 -7.20
C ALA A 120 -16.07 -15.42 -6.22
N ASN A 121 -14.78 -15.68 -6.00
CA ASN A 121 -14.26 -16.68 -5.08
C ASN A 121 -13.66 -16.06 -3.79
N GLY A 122 -13.98 -14.79 -3.47
CA GLY A 122 -13.61 -14.15 -2.22
C GLY A 122 -12.22 -13.49 -2.20
N ILE A 123 -11.49 -13.50 -3.31
CA ILE A 123 -10.20 -12.81 -3.46
C ILE A 123 -10.48 -11.45 -4.10
N VAL A 124 -10.47 -10.39 -3.29
CA VAL A 124 -10.94 -9.05 -3.66
C VAL A 124 -9.78 -8.05 -3.83
N ASP A 125 -10.10 -6.92 -4.49
CA ASP A 125 -9.24 -5.73 -4.62
C ASP A 125 -7.91 -5.97 -5.37
N THR A 126 -7.93 -6.91 -6.32
CA THR A 126 -6.85 -7.15 -7.27
C THR A 126 -6.99 -6.36 -8.58
N ASP A 127 -8.07 -5.60 -8.72
CA ASP A 127 -8.43 -4.87 -9.94
C ASP A 127 -7.34 -3.86 -10.36
N PRO A 128 -7.16 -3.60 -11.67
CA PRO A 128 -6.23 -2.61 -12.16
C PRO A 128 -6.65 -1.18 -11.79
N TYR A 129 -5.72 -0.23 -11.90
CA TYR A 129 -6.07 1.18 -11.75
C TYR A 129 -6.89 1.66 -12.97
N ARG A 130 -8.19 1.84 -12.75
CA ARG A 130 -9.19 2.09 -13.81
C ARG A 130 -8.84 3.19 -14.82
N LYS A 131 -8.25 4.29 -14.34
CA LYS A 131 -7.92 5.44 -15.19
C LYS A 131 -6.70 5.22 -16.08
N LEU A 132 -5.88 4.19 -15.81
CA LEU A 132 -4.69 3.90 -16.57
C LEU A 132 -4.98 3.11 -17.85
N GLY A 133 -6.09 2.32 -17.86
CA GLY A 133 -6.53 1.56 -19.03
C GLY A 133 -5.57 0.48 -19.49
N LYS A 134 -4.77 -0.09 -18.60
CA LYS A 134 -3.80 -1.15 -18.91
C LYS A 134 -4.31 -2.52 -18.46
N ASN A 135 -3.90 -3.55 -19.19
CA ASN A 135 -4.17 -4.95 -18.87
C ASN A 135 -3.28 -5.42 -17.70
N GLN A 136 -3.75 -5.22 -16.48
CA GLN A 136 -2.95 -5.36 -15.26
C GLN A 136 -3.77 -5.91 -14.10
N LEU A 137 -3.09 -6.53 -13.13
CA LEU A 137 -3.56 -6.67 -11.76
C LEU A 137 -2.70 -5.82 -10.82
N ARG A 138 -3.30 -5.32 -9.74
CA ARG A 138 -2.64 -4.55 -8.70
C ARG A 138 -2.83 -5.24 -7.36
N ILE A 139 -1.74 -5.69 -6.77
CA ILE A 139 -1.73 -6.55 -5.58
C ILE A 139 -1.20 -5.78 -4.38
N GLY A 140 -2.00 -5.71 -3.32
CA GLY A 140 -1.59 -5.18 -2.02
C GLY A 140 -0.74 -6.20 -1.26
N MET A 141 0.40 -5.76 -0.74
CA MET A 141 1.35 -6.57 0.03
C MET A 141 1.65 -5.90 1.37
N PHE A 142 0.57 -5.41 2.01
CA PHE A 142 0.68 -4.73 3.29
C PHE A 142 1.07 -5.72 4.41
N PRO A 143 1.65 -5.24 5.53
CA PRO A 143 2.05 -6.12 6.63
C PRO A 143 0.94 -7.00 7.21
N ALA A 144 -0.34 -6.59 7.08
CA ALA A 144 -1.49 -7.37 7.53
C ALA A 144 -1.78 -8.59 6.63
N VAL A 145 -1.35 -8.54 5.35
CA VAL A 145 -1.48 -9.67 4.41
C VAL A 145 -0.36 -10.68 4.69
N ASP A 146 -0.71 -11.94 4.89
CA ASP A 146 0.30 -12.98 5.10
C ASP A 146 1.10 -13.22 3.82
N PRO A 147 2.44 -13.33 3.88
CA PRO A 147 3.24 -13.67 2.69
C PRO A 147 2.83 -14.98 2.00
N SER A 148 2.25 -15.94 2.70
CA SER A 148 1.69 -17.16 2.09
C SER A 148 0.47 -16.91 1.23
N ASP A 149 -0.31 -15.84 1.51
CA ASP A 149 -1.46 -15.47 0.69
C ASP A 149 -1.04 -15.02 -0.72
N ILE A 150 0.18 -14.49 -0.86
CA ILE A 150 0.73 -14.15 -2.19
C ILE A 150 1.01 -15.41 -3.01
N ASP A 151 1.52 -16.48 -2.38
CA ASP A 151 1.71 -17.77 -3.07
C ASP A 151 0.37 -18.36 -3.50
N LEU A 152 -0.64 -18.30 -2.61
CA LEU A 152 -1.98 -18.80 -2.92
C LEU A 152 -2.67 -17.96 -4.01
N LEU A 153 -2.47 -16.64 -3.99
CA LEU A 153 -2.99 -15.76 -5.03
C LEU A 153 -2.38 -16.09 -6.41
N THR A 154 -1.05 -16.19 -6.48
CA THR A 154 -0.39 -16.50 -7.76
C THR A 154 -0.80 -17.86 -8.32
N GLN A 155 -0.93 -18.89 -7.49
CA GLN A 155 -1.47 -20.20 -7.87
C GLN A 155 -2.93 -20.09 -8.35
N SER A 156 -3.75 -19.27 -7.68
CA SER A 156 -5.14 -19.04 -8.10
C SER A 156 -5.21 -18.34 -9.46
N ILE A 157 -4.32 -17.37 -9.71
CA ILE A 157 -4.21 -16.71 -11.02
C ILE A 157 -3.84 -17.73 -12.10
N GLU A 158 -2.81 -18.54 -11.88
CA GLU A 158 -2.39 -19.60 -12.83
C GLU A 158 -3.55 -20.56 -13.13
N TYR A 159 -4.24 -21.03 -12.09
CA TYR A 159 -5.40 -21.90 -12.24
C TYR A 159 -6.52 -21.28 -13.08
N VAL A 160 -6.79 -19.99 -12.93
CA VAL A 160 -7.79 -19.26 -13.72
C VAL A 160 -7.33 -19.12 -15.17
N VAL A 161 -6.08 -18.70 -15.38
CA VAL A 161 -5.51 -18.51 -16.73
C VAL A 161 -5.57 -19.81 -17.54
N GLU A 162 -5.15 -20.94 -16.98
CA GLU A 162 -5.22 -22.23 -17.65
C GLU A 162 -6.63 -22.63 -18.14
N ARG A 163 -7.68 -22.01 -17.59
CA ARG A 163 -9.08 -22.28 -17.91
C ARG A 163 -9.74 -21.23 -18.79
N LEU A 164 -9.24 -19.99 -18.76
CA LEU A 164 -9.72 -18.90 -19.61
C LEU A 164 -9.13 -18.95 -21.03
N VAL A 165 -7.93 -19.50 -21.17
CA VAL A 165 -7.16 -19.54 -22.45
C VAL A 165 -7.41 -20.85 -23.22
N LYS A 166 -8.59 -21.42 -23.13
CA LYS A 166 -8.97 -22.60 -23.92
C LYS A 166 -9.68 -22.24 -25.19
#